data_8e98d490004c0b0f2d88a6ea072d1b26
#
_entry.id   8e98d490004c0b0f2d88a6ea072d1b26
#
_cell.length_a   1.000
_cell.length_b   1.000
_cell.length_c   1.000
_cell.angle_alpha   90.00
_cell.angle_beta   90.00
_cell.angle_gamma   90.00
#
_symmetry.space_group_name_H-M   'P 1'
#
loop_
_entity.id
_entity.type
_entity.pdbx_description
1 polymer ?
#
loop_
_entity_poly.entity_id
_entity_poly.type
_entity_poly.pdbx_seq_one_letter_code
_entity_poly.pdbx_strand_id
1 'polypeptide(L)'
;MSVSEQSFPPSSPSLFQVFFFPASPASKMDLKCSLEECAMALNLFLNNKFSEALELLRPWSKDSMYHALGYGTILVMQAAMTFEQQDIQLGISTMKEALQTCQRFRKRSTVVESLSNLVSKQSVDQLSEEEMHAEICYAECLLQKAALTFVQDENMINFIKGGLKIRTSYQIYKECLQVLQMTQGIKSKNETYHQFEGGVKLGIGAFNLLLSLLPGRILRLLEFIGFSGNRDIGLLQLREGASGTSLRAILCTFTLLVYHTFVCFILGTGEANLEEAETLLEPYLQKFPNGSIILFYAARISILQGNFEKAIYVFQKAAILCMLPDDDVKKTGEDIVSLFRQIEGLRQRIAGKSIPTEKFAVRKSRRYASSRPVKLILPALEMMYVWNGFAVVGKRTDLTESLLITIEKEETALQNEANHSEYYMDDVCLLQLLKGLCLKYLGRLLQAELCFNQVIQSEKQIKYDNYLVPFTLYELGLLYKQRDEREKAIRYIETAKNNYKDYSMESRLHFRIHAALDSLKPYCLSM
;
A
#
# COMPACT_ATOMS: atom_id res chain seq x y z
N MET A 1 -27.27 -14.12 -64.75
CA MET A 1 -27.87 -14.78 -63.60
C MET A 1 -27.56 -13.94 -62.36
N SER A 2 -28.57 -13.22 -61.91
CA SER A 2 -28.59 -12.28 -60.80
C SER A 2 -28.65 -13.03 -59.48
N VAL A 3 -27.77 -12.69 -58.54
CA VAL A 3 -27.88 -13.08 -57.13
C VAL A 3 -28.32 -11.87 -56.34
N SER A 4 -29.49 -11.98 -55.73
CA SER A 4 -30.19 -10.99 -54.97
C SER A 4 -29.48 -10.65 -53.64
N GLU A 5 -29.26 -9.37 -53.39
CA GLU A 5 -28.97 -8.80 -52.11
C GLU A 5 -30.18 -8.90 -51.17
N GLN A 6 -30.05 -9.60 -50.06
CA GLN A 6 -31.01 -9.54 -48.97
C GLN A 6 -30.58 -8.45 -47.98
N SER A 7 -31.39 -7.39 -47.95
CA SER A 7 -31.31 -6.29 -47.00
C SER A 7 -31.78 -6.75 -45.61
N PHE A 8 -30.91 -6.58 -44.59
CA PHE A 8 -31.29 -6.67 -43.18
C PHE A 8 -31.99 -5.38 -42.72
N PRO A 9 -33.01 -5.48 -41.85
CA PRO A 9 -33.71 -4.30 -41.35
C PRO A 9 -32.83 -3.55 -40.31
N PRO A 10 -33.00 -2.23 -40.18
CA PRO A 10 -32.21 -1.42 -39.25
C PRO A 10 -32.62 -1.74 -37.81
N SER A 11 -31.61 -2.01 -36.99
CA SER A 11 -31.72 -2.14 -35.54
C SER A 11 -32.23 -0.83 -34.91
N SER A 12 -33.27 -0.94 -34.08
CA SER A 12 -33.86 0.15 -33.30
C SER A 12 -32.84 0.91 -32.47
N PRO A 13 -32.95 2.23 -32.36
CA PRO A 13 -32.05 3.02 -31.51
C PRO A 13 -32.37 2.76 -30.02
N SER A 14 -31.34 2.36 -29.27
CA SER A 14 -31.38 2.25 -27.81
C SER A 14 -31.72 3.60 -27.20
N LEU A 15 -32.76 3.61 -26.37
CA LEU A 15 -33.17 4.70 -25.48
C LEU A 15 -32.10 5.00 -24.44
N PHE A 16 -31.08 5.76 -24.81
CA PHE A 16 -30.27 6.57 -23.92
C PHE A 16 -30.25 8.00 -24.48
N GLN A 17 -31.42 8.67 -24.37
CA GLN A 17 -31.44 10.13 -24.44
C GLN A 17 -30.85 10.63 -23.09
N VAL A 18 -29.56 10.95 -23.12
CA VAL A 18 -28.95 11.81 -22.12
C VAL A 18 -29.60 13.17 -22.31
N PHE A 19 -30.45 13.55 -21.36
CA PHE A 19 -31.00 14.91 -21.26
C PHE A 19 -29.83 15.85 -20.95
N PHE A 20 -29.20 16.40 -21.94
CA PHE A 20 -28.40 17.61 -21.80
C PHE A 20 -29.40 18.77 -21.61
N PHE A 21 -29.61 19.16 -20.35
CA PHE A 21 -30.19 20.45 -20.07
C PHE A 21 -29.11 21.51 -20.36
N PRO A 22 -29.38 22.54 -21.21
CA PRO A 22 -28.46 23.66 -21.31
C PRO A 22 -28.42 24.36 -19.97
N ALA A 23 -27.23 24.46 -19.38
CA ALA A 23 -27.01 25.16 -18.13
C ALA A 23 -27.44 26.62 -18.28
N SER A 24 -28.49 27.02 -17.56
CA SER A 24 -28.86 28.41 -17.34
C SER A 24 -27.72 29.08 -16.56
N PRO A 25 -27.29 30.32 -16.88
CA PRO A 25 -26.22 30.98 -16.14
C PRO A 25 -26.69 31.27 -14.71
N ALA A 26 -25.94 30.73 -13.73
CA ALA A 26 -26.02 30.97 -12.30
C ALA A 26 -27.00 30.12 -11.47
N SER A 27 -27.10 28.80 -11.67
CA SER A 27 -27.54 27.96 -10.57
C SER A 27 -26.33 27.47 -9.76
N LYS A 28 -26.22 27.92 -8.52
CA LYS A 28 -25.23 27.39 -7.56
C LYS A 28 -25.51 25.89 -7.41
N MET A 29 -24.54 25.03 -7.70
CA MET A 29 -24.70 23.57 -7.54
C MET A 29 -25.02 23.26 -6.09
N ASP A 30 -26.17 22.65 -5.84
CA ASP A 30 -26.62 22.26 -4.50
C ASP A 30 -25.77 21.11 -3.96
N LEU A 31 -25.59 21.07 -2.63
CA LEU A 31 -24.79 20.04 -1.94
C LEU A 31 -25.30 18.63 -2.25
N LYS A 32 -26.61 18.44 -2.25
CA LYS A 32 -27.22 17.14 -2.52
C LYS A 32 -26.95 16.67 -3.96
N CYS A 33 -27.18 17.52 -4.93
CA CYS A 33 -26.89 17.23 -6.34
C CYS A 33 -25.39 16.93 -6.55
N SER A 34 -24.51 17.69 -5.88
CA SER A 34 -23.07 17.45 -5.92
C SER A 34 -22.68 16.06 -5.40
N LEU A 35 -23.31 15.59 -4.33
CA LEU A 35 -23.10 14.27 -3.76
C LEU A 35 -23.62 13.16 -4.68
N GLU A 36 -24.79 13.35 -5.29
CA GLU A 36 -25.36 12.40 -6.25
C GLU A 36 -24.49 12.25 -7.51
N GLU A 37 -24.01 13.35 -8.10
CA GLU A 37 -23.10 13.29 -9.24
C GLU A 37 -21.74 12.67 -8.88
N CYS A 38 -21.20 12.95 -7.71
CA CYS A 38 -20.00 12.29 -7.21
C CYS A 38 -20.21 10.79 -6.97
N ALA A 39 -21.40 10.36 -6.56
CA ALA A 39 -21.74 8.94 -6.45
C ALA A 39 -21.77 8.26 -7.83
N MET A 40 -22.29 8.93 -8.84
CA MET A 40 -22.25 8.43 -10.22
C MET A 40 -20.81 8.34 -10.74
N ALA A 41 -19.99 9.37 -10.51
CA ALA A 41 -18.58 9.36 -10.88
C ALA A 41 -17.80 8.23 -10.19
N LEU A 42 -18.04 7.99 -8.90
CA LEU A 42 -17.45 6.87 -8.16
C LEU A 42 -17.87 5.52 -8.76
N ASN A 43 -19.13 5.38 -9.15
CA ASN A 43 -19.62 4.16 -9.81
C ASN A 43 -18.91 3.94 -11.16
N LEU A 44 -18.76 4.98 -11.98
CA LEU A 44 -17.99 4.93 -13.23
C LEU A 44 -16.54 4.52 -12.99
N PHE A 45 -15.89 5.15 -12.00
CA PHE A 45 -14.51 4.84 -11.61
C PHE A 45 -14.33 3.37 -11.23
N LEU A 46 -15.22 2.83 -10.38
CA LEU A 46 -15.16 1.43 -9.94
C LEU A 46 -15.48 0.41 -11.06
N ASN A 47 -16.13 0.86 -12.15
CA ASN A 47 -16.35 0.09 -13.37
C ASN A 47 -15.27 0.32 -14.44
N ASN A 48 -14.11 0.84 -14.09
CA ASN A 48 -12.97 1.13 -14.99
C ASN A 48 -13.23 2.25 -16.03
N LYS A 49 -14.27 3.03 -15.86
CA LYS A 49 -14.65 4.12 -16.75
C LYS A 49 -14.03 5.44 -16.26
N PHE A 50 -12.70 5.47 -16.18
CA PHE A 50 -11.95 6.59 -15.58
C PHE A 50 -12.16 7.91 -16.32
N SER A 51 -12.11 7.89 -17.65
CA SER A 51 -12.32 9.09 -18.49
C SER A 51 -13.73 9.65 -18.32
N GLU A 52 -14.75 8.78 -18.37
CA GLU A 52 -16.14 9.18 -18.17
C GLU A 52 -16.38 9.79 -16.77
N ALA A 53 -15.74 9.22 -15.73
CA ALA A 53 -15.82 9.78 -14.38
C ALA A 53 -15.18 11.18 -14.28
N LEU A 54 -14.04 11.39 -14.95
CA LEU A 54 -13.39 12.71 -15.00
C LEU A 54 -14.19 13.71 -15.80
N GLU A 55 -14.78 13.32 -16.93
CA GLU A 55 -15.64 14.18 -17.76
C GLU A 55 -16.89 14.62 -17.00
N LEU A 56 -17.49 13.75 -16.20
CA LEU A 56 -18.64 14.09 -15.36
C LEU A 56 -18.30 15.13 -14.29
N LEU A 57 -17.14 15.00 -13.62
CA LEU A 57 -16.75 15.88 -12.51
C LEU A 57 -16.14 17.22 -12.97
N ARG A 58 -15.50 17.24 -14.13
CA ARG A 58 -14.72 18.38 -14.63
C ARG A 58 -15.48 19.70 -14.72
N PRO A 59 -16.73 19.75 -15.26
CA PRO A 59 -17.46 21.02 -15.43
C PRO A 59 -17.62 21.79 -14.10
N TRP A 60 -17.87 21.09 -13.01
CA TRP A 60 -18.13 21.67 -11.70
C TRP A 60 -16.92 21.66 -10.75
N SER A 61 -15.77 21.17 -11.20
CA SER A 61 -14.56 21.04 -10.34
C SER A 61 -14.03 22.37 -9.80
N LYS A 62 -14.43 23.50 -10.39
CA LYS A 62 -14.07 24.84 -9.90
C LYS A 62 -15.14 25.47 -9.04
N ASP A 63 -16.37 24.98 -9.04
CA ASP A 63 -17.52 25.63 -8.43
C ASP A 63 -18.19 24.81 -7.33
N SER A 64 -17.90 23.51 -7.24
CA SER A 64 -18.38 22.62 -6.20
C SER A 64 -17.22 21.94 -5.48
N MET A 65 -17.23 21.95 -4.14
CA MET A 65 -16.19 21.32 -3.32
C MET A 65 -16.10 19.80 -3.51
N TYR A 66 -17.23 19.12 -3.69
CA TYR A 66 -17.26 17.67 -3.91
C TYR A 66 -16.75 17.27 -5.28
N HIS A 67 -17.08 18.03 -6.33
CA HIS A 67 -16.55 17.80 -7.67
C HIS A 67 -15.04 18.09 -7.72
N ALA A 68 -14.59 19.15 -7.05
CA ALA A 68 -13.16 19.47 -6.94
C ALA A 68 -12.39 18.35 -6.23
N LEU A 69 -12.90 17.85 -5.10
CA LEU A 69 -12.30 16.75 -4.36
C LEU A 69 -12.33 15.46 -5.19
N GLY A 70 -13.47 15.08 -5.75
CA GLY A 70 -13.63 13.85 -6.53
C GLY A 70 -12.74 13.81 -7.76
N TYR A 71 -12.72 14.90 -8.55
CA TYR A 71 -11.87 15.04 -9.71
C TYR A 71 -10.38 14.91 -9.35
N GLY A 72 -9.96 15.63 -8.31
CA GLY A 72 -8.58 15.55 -7.83
C GLY A 72 -8.23 14.18 -7.26
N THR A 73 -9.14 13.53 -6.52
CA THR A 73 -8.91 12.19 -5.95
C THR A 73 -8.67 11.13 -7.04
N ILE A 74 -9.41 11.17 -8.15
CA ILE A 74 -9.18 10.25 -9.29
C ILE A 74 -7.78 10.44 -9.85
N LEU A 75 -7.33 11.69 -10.05
CA LEU A 75 -5.99 11.99 -10.55
C LEU A 75 -4.88 11.63 -9.54
N VAL A 76 -5.13 11.78 -8.23
CA VAL A 76 -4.21 11.31 -7.18
C VAL A 76 -4.09 9.78 -7.22
N MET A 77 -5.20 9.06 -7.39
CA MET A 77 -5.17 7.61 -7.52
C MET A 77 -4.45 7.17 -8.79
N GLN A 78 -4.64 7.87 -9.91
CA GLN A 78 -3.87 7.64 -11.14
C GLN A 78 -2.38 7.83 -10.87
N ALA A 79 -1.98 8.95 -10.28
CA ALA A 79 -0.59 9.22 -9.92
C ALA A 79 0.01 8.15 -8.99
N ALA A 80 -0.79 7.63 -8.05
CA ALA A 80 -0.38 6.56 -7.15
C ALA A 80 -0.23 5.19 -7.84
N MET A 81 -0.96 4.95 -8.94
CA MET A 81 -0.87 3.70 -9.71
C MET A 81 0.25 3.73 -10.75
N THR A 82 0.41 4.87 -11.46
CA THR A 82 1.41 5.01 -12.52
C THR A 82 2.79 5.35 -11.97
N PHE A 83 2.84 6.08 -10.86
CA PHE A 83 4.05 6.72 -10.34
C PHE A 83 4.80 7.58 -11.37
N GLU A 84 4.11 7.98 -12.44
CA GLU A 84 4.69 8.87 -13.45
C GLU A 84 4.80 10.30 -12.90
N GLN A 85 5.94 10.95 -13.16
CA GLN A 85 6.19 12.29 -12.64
C GLN A 85 5.18 13.33 -13.14
N GLN A 86 4.68 13.17 -14.35
CA GLN A 86 3.67 14.04 -14.93
C GLN A 86 2.33 13.90 -14.19
N ASP A 87 1.91 12.65 -13.90
CA ASP A 87 0.68 12.38 -13.15
C ASP A 87 0.77 12.91 -11.70
N ILE A 88 1.93 12.76 -11.05
CA ILE A 88 2.17 13.29 -9.70
C ILE A 88 2.05 14.82 -9.69
N GLN A 89 2.65 15.50 -10.66
CA GLN A 89 2.56 16.97 -10.77
C GLN A 89 1.14 17.42 -11.07
N LEU A 90 0.44 16.72 -11.97
CA LEU A 90 -0.97 16.98 -12.29
C LEU A 90 -1.84 16.81 -11.04
N GLY A 91 -1.68 15.71 -10.30
CA GLY A 91 -2.39 15.48 -9.05
C GLY A 91 -2.15 16.58 -8.01
N ILE A 92 -0.89 17.01 -7.81
CA ILE A 92 -0.55 18.10 -6.87
C ILE A 92 -1.17 19.43 -7.29
N SER A 93 -1.12 19.78 -8.59
CA SER A 93 -1.70 21.04 -9.10
C SER A 93 -3.22 21.05 -8.97
N THR A 94 -3.87 19.93 -9.33
CA THR A 94 -5.33 19.78 -9.22
C THR A 94 -5.79 19.85 -7.76
N MET A 95 -5.07 19.20 -6.83
CA MET A 95 -5.38 19.30 -5.41
C MET A 95 -5.17 20.73 -4.86
N LYS A 96 -4.25 21.50 -5.43
CA LYS A 96 -4.12 22.93 -5.10
C LYS A 96 -5.35 23.73 -5.53
N GLU A 97 -5.89 23.47 -6.71
CA GLU A 97 -7.13 24.10 -7.19
C GLU A 97 -8.33 23.66 -6.35
N ALA A 98 -8.44 22.37 -6.02
CA ALA A 98 -9.49 21.82 -5.16
C ALA A 98 -9.48 22.48 -3.76
N LEU A 99 -8.30 22.69 -3.17
CA LEU A 99 -8.16 23.44 -1.91
C LEU A 99 -8.70 24.86 -2.01
N GLN A 100 -8.44 25.55 -3.12
CA GLN A 100 -8.97 26.91 -3.35
C GLN A 100 -10.49 26.90 -3.49
N THR A 101 -11.04 25.88 -4.15
CA THR A 101 -12.50 25.72 -4.27
C THR A 101 -13.11 25.46 -2.89
N CYS A 102 -12.62 24.49 -2.13
CA CYS A 102 -13.13 24.18 -0.78
C CYS A 102 -13.01 25.40 0.15
N GLN A 103 -11.92 26.18 0.06
CA GLN A 103 -11.70 27.36 0.90
C GLN A 103 -12.79 28.42 0.75
N ARG A 104 -13.48 28.52 -0.39
CA ARG A 104 -14.58 29.49 -0.61
C ARG A 104 -15.83 29.16 0.20
N PHE A 105 -16.02 27.88 0.53
CA PHE A 105 -17.17 27.39 1.31
C PHE A 105 -16.89 27.31 2.81
N ARG A 106 -15.64 27.45 3.22
CA ARG A 106 -15.26 27.44 4.64
C ARG A 106 -15.61 28.78 5.30
N LYS A 107 -16.00 28.73 6.56
CA LYS A 107 -16.25 29.94 7.37
C LYS A 107 -14.99 30.84 7.37
N ARG A 108 -15.15 32.09 6.98
CA ARG A 108 -14.09 33.08 7.10
C ARG A 108 -14.05 33.55 8.56
N SER A 109 -13.12 33.04 9.36
CA SER A 109 -12.82 33.68 10.65
C SER A 109 -12.20 35.03 10.38
N THR A 110 -12.89 36.11 10.78
CA THR A 110 -12.31 37.44 10.81
C THR A 110 -11.23 37.44 11.90
N VAL A 111 -10.15 38.21 11.68
CA VAL A 111 -9.03 38.36 12.65
C VAL A 111 -9.54 38.80 14.02
N VAL A 112 -10.67 39.51 14.07
CA VAL A 112 -11.36 39.98 15.27
C VAL A 112 -11.99 38.85 16.08
N GLU A 113 -12.54 37.81 15.42
CA GLU A 113 -13.14 36.63 16.09
C GLU A 113 -12.05 35.72 16.71
N SER A 114 -10.87 35.64 16.09
CA SER A 114 -9.73 34.89 16.63
C SER A 114 -9.20 35.51 17.94
N LEU A 115 -9.33 36.83 18.15
CA LEU A 115 -8.94 37.51 19.38
C LEU A 115 -10.03 37.45 20.45
N SER A 116 -11.32 37.42 20.06
CA SER A 116 -12.44 37.29 21.00
C SER A 116 -12.58 35.89 21.59
N ASN A 117 -12.25 34.86 20.81
CA ASN A 117 -12.27 33.43 21.23
C ASN A 117 -11.18 33.10 22.26
N LEU A 118 -10.15 33.94 22.42
CA LEU A 118 -9.15 33.82 23.51
C LEU A 118 -9.69 34.31 24.86
N VAL A 119 -10.77 35.06 24.88
CA VAL A 119 -11.31 35.72 26.10
C VAL A 119 -12.66 35.13 26.54
N SER A 120 -13.43 34.51 25.67
CA SER A 120 -14.74 33.97 26.02
C SER A 120 -14.88 32.48 25.68
N LYS A 121 -15.02 31.68 26.70
CA LYS A 121 -15.39 30.26 26.68
C LYS A 121 -16.86 30.03 26.29
N GLN A 122 -17.43 30.78 25.34
CA GLN A 122 -18.85 30.65 25.00
C GLN A 122 -19.09 30.73 23.49
N SER A 123 -19.94 29.80 23.05
CA SER A 123 -20.50 29.54 21.71
C SER A 123 -19.50 29.01 20.69
N VAL A 124 -19.48 27.69 20.57
CA VAL A 124 -19.25 27.03 19.28
C VAL A 124 -20.38 27.49 18.38
N ASP A 125 -20.18 28.59 17.64
CA ASP A 125 -21.09 29.02 16.56
C ASP A 125 -21.28 27.79 15.66
N GLN A 126 -22.49 27.29 15.59
CA GLN A 126 -22.80 26.08 14.80
C GLN A 126 -22.41 26.36 13.35
N LEU A 127 -21.48 25.57 12.82
CA LEU A 127 -21.16 25.57 11.40
C LEU A 127 -22.43 25.21 10.63
N SER A 128 -22.69 25.88 9.52
CA SER A 128 -23.71 25.44 8.59
C SER A 128 -23.35 24.07 8.00
N GLU A 129 -24.33 23.34 7.48
CA GLU A 129 -24.11 22.04 6.84
C GLU A 129 -23.06 22.14 5.70
N GLU A 130 -23.15 23.18 4.87
CA GLU A 130 -22.21 23.42 3.78
C GLU A 130 -20.77 23.67 4.32
N GLU A 131 -20.63 24.42 5.41
CA GLU A 131 -19.34 24.68 6.06
C GLU A 131 -18.72 23.40 6.67
N MET A 132 -19.53 22.55 7.31
CA MET A 132 -19.08 21.26 7.83
C MET A 132 -18.50 20.38 6.73
N HIS A 133 -19.19 20.28 5.59
CA HIS A 133 -18.71 19.53 4.43
C HIS A 133 -17.46 20.16 3.81
N ALA A 134 -17.36 21.49 3.81
CA ALA A 134 -16.18 22.19 3.30
C ALA A 134 -14.93 21.93 4.14
N GLU A 135 -15.07 21.83 5.47
CA GLU A 135 -13.96 21.47 6.36
C GLU A 135 -13.42 20.06 6.03
N ILE A 136 -14.29 19.08 5.88
CA ILE A 136 -13.90 17.69 5.53
C ILE A 136 -13.25 17.63 4.14
N CYS A 137 -13.86 18.23 3.12
CA CYS A 137 -13.31 18.23 1.77
C CYS A 137 -11.94 18.95 1.72
N TYR A 138 -11.79 20.05 2.45
CA TYR A 138 -10.52 20.77 2.56
C TYR A 138 -9.44 19.91 3.22
N ALA A 139 -9.77 19.24 4.33
CA ALA A 139 -8.85 18.37 5.04
C ALA A 139 -8.36 17.20 4.17
N GLU A 140 -9.26 16.59 3.40
CA GLU A 140 -8.93 15.50 2.45
C GLU A 140 -8.02 15.99 1.32
N CYS A 141 -8.35 17.12 0.68
CA CYS A 141 -7.50 17.72 -0.36
C CYS A 141 -6.10 18.05 0.17
N LEU A 142 -6.02 18.57 1.41
CA LEU A 142 -4.74 18.92 2.04
C LEU A 142 -3.88 17.68 2.30
N LEU A 143 -4.50 16.61 2.79
CA LEU A 143 -3.83 15.33 3.05
C LEU A 143 -3.33 14.67 1.76
N GLN A 144 -4.19 14.56 0.74
CA GLN A 144 -3.83 13.94 -0.54
C GLN A 144 -2.71 14.73 -1.23
N LYS A 145 -2.78 16.06 -1.22
CA LYS A 145 -1.71 16.90 -1.74
C LYS A 145 -0.40 16.71 -0.99
N ALA A 146 -0.45 16.64 0.35
CA ALA A 146 0.75 16.39 1.16
C ALA A 146 1.36 15.02 0.84
N ALA A 147 0.55 13.98 0.71
CA ALA A 147 0.99 12.64 0.36
C ALA A 147 1.74 12.60 -0.99
N LEU A 148 1.17 13.21 -2.05
CA LEU A 148 1.86 13.30 -3.34
C LEU A 148 3.13 14.15 -3.28
N THR A 149 3.16 15.21 -2.46
CA THR A 149 4.36 16.05 -2.30
C THR A 149 5.51 15.24 -1.67
N PHE A 150 5.23 14.30 -0.75
CA PHE A 150 6.25 13.41 -0.20
C PHE A 150 6.79 12.41 -1.23
N VAL A 151 5.93 11.97 -2.16
CA VAL A 151 6.37 11.06 -3.24
C VAL A 151 7.24 11.80 -4.27
N GLN A 152 6.96 13.07 -4.51
CA GLN A 152 7.63 13.87 -5.53
C GLN A 152 9.06 14.25 -5.15
N ASP A 153 9.31 14.62 -3.88
CA ASP A 153 10.56 15.23 -3.49
C ASP A 153 11.00 14.81 -2.07
N GLU A 154 12.22 14.29 -1.95
CA GLU A 154 12.84 13.92 -0.67
C GLU A 154 13.55 15.10 0.02
N ASN A 155 13.37 16.34 -0.46
CA ASN A 155 13.98 17.49 0.16
C ASN A 155 13.40 17.72 1.56
N MET A 156 14.29 17.88 2.55
CA MET A 156 13.92 18.08 3.96
C MET A 156 12.98 19.26 4.19
N ILE A 157 13.10 20.32 3.39
CA ILE A 157 12.22 21.50 3.49
C ILE A 157 10.79 21.17 3.05
N ASN A 158 10.64 20.39 1.99
CA ASN A 158 9.33 19.94 1.51
C ASN A 158 8.72 18.88 2.44
N PHE A 159 9.55 18.07 3.09
CA PHE A 159 9.12 17.17 4.16
C PHE A 159 8.52 17.93 5.34
N ILE A 160 9.18 18.99 5.83
CA ILE A 160 8.66 19.84 6.92
C ILE A 160 7.36 20.55 6.51
N LYS A 161 7.32 21.14 5.31
CA LYS A 161 6.10 21.80 4.79
C LYS A 161 4.94 20.81 4.62
N GLY A 162 5.22 19.60 4.16
CA GLY A 162 4.24 18.52 4.07
C GLY A 162 3.73 18.11 5.45
N GLY A 163 4.62 17.93 6.42
CA GLY A 163 4.27 17.61 7.81
C GLY A 163 3.37 18.64 8.47
N LEU A 164 3.60 19.94 8.23
CA LEU A 164 2.72 21.01 8.70
C LEU A 164 1.32 20.94 8.08
N LYS A 165 1.21 20.60 6.79
CA LYS A 165 -0.09 20.40 6.13
C LYS A 165 -0.84 19.19 6.67
N ILE A 166 -0.15 18.09 6.92
CA ILE A 166 -0.71 16.90 7.56
C ILE A 166 -1.23 17.25 8.96
N ARG A 167 -0.47 18.03 9.73
CA ARG A 167 -0.91 18.52 11.04
C ARG A 167 -2.18 19.34 10.94
N THR A 168 -2.23 20.27 10.00
CA THR A 168 -3.44 21.09 9.77
C THR A 168 -4.63 20.23 9.41
N SER A 169 -4.47 19.27 8.51
CA SER A 169 -5.52 18.32 8.15
C SER A 169 -6.02 17.51 9.36
N TYR A 170 -5.10 16.98 10.17
CA TYR A 170 -5.44 16.23 11.38
C TYR A 170 -6.21 17.08 12.40
N GLN A 171 -5.81 18.35 12.59
CA GLN A 171 -6.50 19.28 13.48
C GLN A 171 -7.94 19.53 13.02
N ILE A 172 -8.16 19.76 11.73
CA ILE A 172 -9.50 19.93 11.15
C ILE A 172 -10.36 18.67 11.39
N TYR A 173 -9.82 17.48 11.18
CA TYR A 173 -10.54 16.24 11.46
C TYR A 173 -10.94 16.10 12.93
N LYS A 174 -10.07 16.52 13.87
CA LYS A 174 -10.40 16.54 15.32
C LYS A 174 -11.53 17.50 15.64
N GLU A 175 -11.53 18.69 15.04
CA GLU A 175 -12.61 19.66 15.18
C GLU A 175 -13.93 19.13 14.61
N CYS A 176 -13.89 18.51 13.42
CA CYS A 176 -15.04 17.84 12.83
C CYS A 176 -15.56 16.68 13.70
N LEU A 177 -14.68 15.92 14.35
CA LEU A 177 -15.07 14.88 15.30
C LEU A 177 -15.80 15.45 16.51
N GLN A 178 -15.37 16.59 17.05
CA GLN A 178 -16.06 17.28 18.14
C GLN A 178 -17.48 17.72 17.71
N VAL A 179 -17.61 18.30 16.51
CA VAL A 179 -18.91 18.65 15.94
C VAL A 179 -19.80 17.43 15.83
N LEU A 180 -19.27 16.31 15.32
CA LEU A 180 -20.00 15.04 15.20
C LEU A 180 -20.50 14.53 16.56
N GLN A 181 -19.66 14.58 17.60
CA GLN A 181 -20.02 14.19 18.96
C GLN A 181 -21.11 15.08 19.57
N MET A 182 -21.05 16.38 19.34
CA MET A 182 -22.08 17.33 19.83
C MET A 182 -23.43 17.12 19.14
N THR A 183 -23.44 16.68 17.88
CA THR A 183 -24.66 16.50 17.08
C THR A 183 -25.26 15.09 17.18
N GLN A 184 -24.62 14.14 17.87
CA GLN A 184 -25.09 12.75 18.01
C GLN A 184 -26.48 12.59 18.62
N GLY A 185 -26.96 13.58 19.38
CA GLY A 185 -28.30 13.59 20.02
C GLY A 185 -29.43 14.19 19.18
N ILE A 186 -29.14 14.78 18.02
CA ILE A 186 -30.12 15.48 17.19
C ILE A 186 -30.84 14.47 16.29
N LYS A 187 -32.17 14.40 16.43
CA LYS A 187 -33.03 13.36 15.82
C LYS A 187 -33.16 13.39 14.28
N SER A 188 -32.65 14.36 13.58
CA SER A 188 -32.76 14.46 12.11
C SER A 188 -31.40 14.26 11.47
N LYS A 189 -30.96 13.00 11.36
CA LYS A 189 -29.80 12.63 10.53
C LYS A 189 -30.30 12.49 9.09
N ASN A 190 -30.10 13.54 8.28
CA ASN A 190 -30.36 13.47 6.86
C ASN A 190 -29.21 12.76 6.11
N GLU A 191 -29.38 12.48 4.83
CA GLU A 191 -28.41 11.77 3.99
C GLU A 191 -27.06 12.51 3.94
N THR A 192 -27.08 13.83 3.86
CA THR A 192 -25.87 14.66 3.83
C THR A 192 -25.07 14.56 5.13
N TYR A 193 -25.74 14.47 6.29
CA TYR A 193 -25.08 14.24 7.57
C TYR A 193 -24.28 12.90 7.58
N HIS A 194 -24.82 11.84 6.99
CA HIS A 194 -24.09 10.57 6.87
C HIS A 194 -22.85 10.67 5.98
N GLN A 195 -22.86 11.56 4.97
CA GLN A 195 -21.69 11.85 4.16
C GLN A 195 -20.59 12.57 4.98
N PHE A 196 -20.98 13.51 5.84
CA PHE A 196 -20.05 14.17 6.76
C PHE A 196 -19.47 13.19 7.78
N GLU A 197 -20.31 12.40 8.44
CA GLU A 197 -19.92 11.36 9.39
C GLU A 197 -18.91 10.37 8.75
N GLY A 198 -19.18 9.89 7.54
CA GLY A 198 -18.26 9.03 6.79
C GLY A 198 -16.90 9.67 6.54
N GLY A 199 -16.86 10.97 6.26
CA GLY A 199 -15.61 11.73 6.10
C GLY A 199 -14.81 11.82 7.40
N VAL A 200 -15.48 12.11 8.53
CA VAL A 200 -14.83 12.13 9.85
C VAL A 200 -14.24 10.77 10.21
N LYS A 201 -15.02 9.69 10.01
CA LYS A 201 -14.57 8.31 10.28
C LYS A 201 -13.36 7.92 9.43
N LEU A 202 -13.38 8.24 8.14
CA LEU A 202 -12.23 8.01 7.26
C LEU A 202 -10.98 8.75 7.76
N GLY A 203 -11.08 10.05 8.00
CA GLY A 203 -9.93 10.87 8.38
C GLY A 203 -9.36 10.48 9.74
N ILE A 204 -10.20 10.41 10.77
CA ILE A 204 -9.77 10.02 12.13
C ILE A 204 -9.23 8.58 12.13
N GLY A 205 -9.93 7.68 11.43
CA GLY A 205 -9.52 6.28 11.32
C GLY A 205 -8.16 6.12 10.64
N ALA A 206 -7.98 6.72 9.47
CA ALA A 206 -6.73 6.65 8.72
C ALA A 206 -5.56 7.28 9.47
N PHE A 207 -5.75 8.46 10.09
CA PHE A 207 -4.69 9.11 10.88
C PHE A 207 -4.27 8.27 12.09
N ASN A 208 -5.22 7.77 12.89
CA ASN A 208 -4.90 6.95 14.05
C ASN A 208 -4.17 5.66 13.65
N LEU A 209 -4.62 5.00 12.58
CA LEU A 209 -3.98 3.79 12.07
C LEU A 209 -2.57 4.08 11.57
N LEU A 210 -2.39 5.06 10.67
CA LEU A 210 -1.08 5.39 10.08
C LEU A 210 -0.07 5.85 11.12
N LEU A 211 -0.47 6.72 12.06
CA LEU A 211 0.42 7.18 13.13
C LEU A 211 0.85 6.03 14.04
N SER A 212 -0.04 5.07 14.34
CA SER A 212 0.28 3.92 15.17
C SER A 212 1.32 2.96 14.55
N LEU A 213 1.52 3.04 13.23
CA LEU A 213 2.49 2.23 12.50
C LEU A 213 3.89 2.85 12.45
N LEU A 214 4.03 4.09 12.89
CA LEU A 214 5.31 4.79 12.84
C LEU A 214 6.26 4.28 13.94
N PRO A 215 7.58 4.25 13.66
CA PRO A 215 8.58 3.89 14.66
C PRO A 215 8.46 4.78 15.91
N GLY A 216 8.58 4.20 17.11
CA GLY A 216 8.33 4.89 18.37
C GLY A 216 9.20 6.15 18.61
N ARG A 217 10.35 6.30 17.95
CA ARG A 217 11.15 7.54 17.98
C ARG A 217 10.46 8.67 17.23
N ILE A 218 9.89 8.35 16.04
CA ILE A 218 9.14 9.32 15.22
C ILE A 218 7.82 9.64 15.90
N LEU A 219 7.13 8.63 16.44
CA LEU A 219 5.87 8.83 17.16
C LEU A 219 6.03 9.78 18.34
N ARG A 220 7.05 9.61 19.19
CA ARG A 220 7.34 10.53 20.31
C ARG A 220 7.61 11.97 19.87
N LEU A 221 8.31 12.16 18.73
CA LEU A 221 8.51 13.49 18.15
C LEU A 221 7.18 14.10 17.69
N LEU A 222 6.32 13.29 17.09
CA LEU A 222 5.00 13.71 16.61
C LEU A 222 4.04 13.98 17.78
N GLU A 223 4.11 13.19 18.85
CA GLU A 223 3.35 13.42 20.10
C GLU A 223 3.70 14.77 20.73
N PHE A 224 4.98 15.15 20.72
CA PHE A 224 5.41 16.46 21.20
C PHE A 224 4.78 17.62 20.43
N ILE A 225 4.47 17.44 19.15
CA ILE A 225 3.79 18.43 18.31
C ILE A 225 2.27 18.21 18.19
N GLY A 226 1.70 17.36 19.06
CA GLY A 226 0.26 17.18 19.24
C GLY A 226 -0.40 16.11 18.36
N PHE A 227 0.37 15.21 17.76
CA PHE A 227 -0.17 14.01 17.12
C PHE A 227 -0.25 12.86 18.13
N SER A 228 -1.31 12.07 18.03
CA SER A 228 -1.44 10.81 18.74
C SER A 228 -2.04 9.77 17.80
N GLY A 229 -1.53 8.55 17.83
CA GLY A 229 -2.02 7.45 17.04
C GLY A 229 -2.43 6.28 17.93
N ASN A 230 -3.65 5.80 17.76
CA ASN A 230 -4.16 4.61 18.41
C ASN A 230 -4.72 3.67 17.35
N ARG A 231 -4.08 2.50 17.22
CA ARG A 231 -4.44 1.50 16.20
C ARG A 231 -5.88 1.03 16.33
N ASP A 232 -6.32 0.73 17.54
CA ASP A 232 -7.64 0.13 17.78
C ASP A 232 -8.75 1.15 17.48
N ILE A 233 -8.55 2.41 17.88
CA ILE A 233 -9.44 3.51 17.49
C ILE A 233 -9.44 3.69 15.97
N GLY A 234 -8.27 3.62 15.34
CA GLY A 234 -8.12 3.73 13.88
C GLY A 234 -8.92 2.66 13.15
N LEU A 235 -8.74 1.40 13.53
CA LEU A 235 -9.45 0.26 12.93
C LEU A 235 -10.96 0.32 13.21
N LEU A 236 -11.37 0.69 14.42
CA LEU A 236 -12.79 0.84 14.77
C LEU A 236 -13.47 1.88 13.89
N GLN A 237 -12.90 3.09 13.77
CA GLN A 237 -13.47 4.16 12.97
C GLN A 237 -13.54 3.80 11.48
N LEU A 238 -12.51 3.12 10.95
CA LEU A 238 -12.52 2.65 9.57
C LEU A 238 -13.58 1.55 9.33
N ARG A 239 -13.76 0.60 10.25
CA ARG A 239 -14.80 -0.43 10.17
C ARG A 239 -16.20 0.18 10.19
N GLU A 240 -16.45 1.10 11.10
CA GLU A 240 -17.70 1.84 11.15
C GLU A 240 -17.95 2.66 9.89
N GLY A 241 -16.91 3.31 9.34
CA GLY A 241 -16.99 4.04 8.08
C GLY A 241 -17.24 3.14 6.88
N ALA A 242 -16.63 1.96 6.83
CA ALA A 242 -16.80 0.97 5.77
C ALA A 242 -18.20 0.35 5.75
N SER A 243 -18.84 0.18 6.91
CA SER A 243 -20.21 -0.33 7.02
C SER A 243 -21.30 0.71 6.72
N GLY A 244 -20.91 2.00 6.55
CA GLY A 244 -21.81 3.08 6.23
C GLY A 244 -22.21 3.14 4.75
N THR A 245 -23.12 4.07 4.42
CA THR A 245 -23.60 4.31 3.05
C THR A 245 -22.97 5.53 2.38
N SER A 246 -21.99 6.15 3.03
CA SER A 246 -21.34 7.35 2.49
C SER A 246 -20.45 7.05 1.27
N LEU A 247 -20.18 8.08 0.45
CA LEU A 247 -19.20 8.00 -0.65
C LEU A 247 -17.82 7.51 -0.19
N ARG A 248 -17.50 7.74 1.08
CA ARG A 248 -16.22 7.40 1.68
C ARG A 248 -16.16 5.99 2.26
N ALA A 249 -17.26 5.26 2.27
CA ALA A 249 -17.30 3.88 2.78
C ALA A 249 -16.31 2.97 2.05
N ILE A 250 -16.22 3.09 0.72
CA ILE A 250 -15.25 2.32 -0.07
C ILE A 250 -13.79 2.76 0.21
N LEU A 251 -13.55 4.03 0.53
CA LEU A 251 -12.20 4.49 0.90
C LEU A 251 -11.78 3.95 2.26
N CYS A 252 -12.70 3.86 3.22
CA CYS A 252 -12.48 3.15 4.49
C CYS A 252 -12.16 1.67 4.24
N THR A 253 -12.93 1.02 3.38
CA THR A 253 -12.69 -0.37 2.96
C THR A 253 -11.31 -0.54 2.33
N PHE A 254 -10.93 0.31 1.37
CA PHE A 254 -9.61 0.25 0.75
C PHE A 254 -8.47 0.48 1.77
N THR A 255 -8.65 1.39 2.72
CA THR A 255 -7.67 1.62 3.78
C THR A 255 -7.47 0.36 4.64
N LEU A 256 -8.56 -0.32 5.03
CA LEU A 256 -8.50 -1.59 5.75
C LEU A 256 -7.88 -2.70 4.90
N LEU A 257 -8.23 -2.79 3.61
CA LEU A 257 -7.64 -3.77 2.69
C LEU A 257 -6.12 -3.54 2.54
N VAL A 258 -5.67 -2.29 2.37
CA VAL A 258 -4.23 -1.96 2.34
C VAL A 258 -3.56 -2.40 3.64
N TYR A 259 -4.17 -2.11 4.78
CA TYR A 259 -3.65 -2.51 6.08
C TYR A 259 -3.49 -4.03 6.19
N HIS A 260 -4.56 -4.80 5.95
CA HIS A 260 -4.55 -6.26 6.10
C HIS A 260 -3.75 -6.99 5.03
N THR A 261 -3.70 -6.48 3.79
CA THR A 261 -3.08 -7.22 2.68
C THR A 261 -1.67 -6.77 2.32
N PHE A 262 -1.25 -5.59 2.75
CA PHE A 262 0.10 -5.05 2.48
C PHE A 262 0.84 -4.67 3.75
N VAL A 263 0.29 -3.78 4.57
CA VAL A 263 1.01 -3.19 5.70
C VAL A 263 1.40 -4.24 6.74
N CYS A 264 0.47 -5.10 7.16
CA CYS A 264 0.75 -6.17 8.13
C CYS A 264 1.83 -7.14 7.63
N PHE A 265 1.86 -7.41 6.31
CA PHE A 265 2.87 -8.30 5.72
C PHE A 265 4.24 -7.61 5.58
N ILE A 266 4.27 -6.34 5.17
CA ILE A 266 5.51 -5.56 5.06
C ILE A 266 6.16 -5.42 6.44
N LEU A 267 5.37 -5.13 7.46
CA LEU A 267 5.85 -4.98 8.84
C LEU A 267 6.13 -6.32 9.53
N GLY A 268 5.57 -7.42 9.03
CA GLY A 268 5.73 -8.75 9.65
C GLY A 268 5.05 -8.88 11.01
N THR A 269 4.00 -8.09 11.28
CA THR A 269 3.32 -8.08 12.58
C THR A 269 2.54 -9.36 12.88
N GLY A 270 2.22 -10.16 11.87
CA GLY A 270 1.36 -11.34 12.00
C GLY A 270 -0.14 -11.02 12.24
N GLU A 271 -0.53 -9.76 12.28
CA GLU A 271 -1.87 -9.29 12.65
C GLU A 271 -2.84 -9.15 11.46
N ALA A 272 -2.44 -9.64 10.28
CA ALA A 272 -3.29 -9.60 9.10
C ALA A 272 -4.55 -10.45 9.30
N ASN A 273 -5.72 -9.83 9.20
CA ASN A 273 -7.00 -10.53 9.19
C ASN A 273 -7.52 -10.63 7.75
N LEU A 274 -7.21 -11.76 7.10
CA LEU A 274 -7.61 -11.98 5.70
C LEU A 274 -9.09 -12.33 5.55
N GLU A 275 -9.71 -12.93 6.57
CA GLU A 275 -11.13 -13.20 6.60
C GLU A 275 -11.95 -11.90 6.66
N GLU A 276 -11.51 -10.94 7.48
CA GLU A 276 -12.08 -9.59 7.50
C GLU A 276 -11.90 -8.89 6.14
N ALA A 277 -10.71 -8.99 5.55
CA ALA A 277 -10.43 -8.39 4.25
C ALA A 277 -11.34 -8.96 3.14
N GLU A 278 -11.59 -10.27 3.15
CA GLU A 278 -12.50 -10.94 2.22
C GLU A 278 -13.95 -10.47 2.44
N THR A 279 -14.42 -10.46 3.70
CA THR A 279 -15.76 -9.99 4.08
C THR A 279 -16.00 -8.54 3.66
N LEU A 280 -15.01 -7.67 3.84
CA LEU A 280 -15.09 -6.25 3.44
C LEU A 280 -15.14 -6.07 1.92
N LEU A 281 -14.48 -6.95 1.16
CA LEU A 281 -14.40 -6.86 -0.30
C LEU A 281 -15.63 -7.46 -1.00
N GLU A 282 -16.26 -8.50 -0.40
CA GLU A 282 -17.34 -9.29 -1.02
C GLU A 282 -18.48 -8.45 -1.59
N PRO A 283 -19.06 -7.44 -0.88
CA PRO A 283 -20.14 -6.62 -1.44
C PRO A 283 -19.72 -5.84 -2.70
N TYR A 284 -18.47 -5.42 -2.74
CA TYR A 284 -17.93 -4.69 -3.89
C TYR A 284 -17.62 -5.61 -5.06
N LEU A 285 -17.19 -6.83 -4.80
CA LEU A 285 -16.95 -7.85 -5.82
C LEU A 285 -18.25 -8.24 -6.53
N GLN A 286 -19.36 -8.35 -5.76
CA GLN A 286 -20.69 -8.59 -6.31
C GLN A 286 -21.19 -7.40 -7.15
N LYS A 287 -20.99 -6.18 -6.67
CA LYS A 287 -21.46 -4.95 -7.34
C LYS A 287 -20.62 -4.56 -8.53
N PHE A 288 -19.30 -4.81 -8.50
CA PHE A 288 -18.32 -4.43 -9.51
C PHE A 288 -17.45 -5.62 -9.94
N PRO A 289 -18.04 -6.68 -10.53
CA PRO A 289 -17.33 -7.94 -10.79
C PRO A 289 -16.14 -7.79 -11.76
N ASN A 290 -16.12 -6.75 -12.58
CA ASN A 290 -15.06 -6.43 -13.54
C ASN A 290 -14.20 -5.23 -13.12
N GLY A 291 -14.41 -4.67 -11.92
CA GLY A 291 -13.66 -3.52 -11.42
C GLY A 291 -12.19 -3.87 -11.16
N SER A 292 -11.26 -3.25 -11.87
CA SER A 292 -9.83 -3.58 -11.80
C SER A 292 -9.26 -3.48 -10.39
N ILE A 293 -9.63 -2.44 -9.64
CA ILE A 293 -9.18 -2.25 -8.26
C ILE A 293 -9.75 -3.34 -7.35
N ILE A 294 -11.03 -3.70 -7.53
CA ILE A 294 -11.69 -4.75 -6.77
C ILE A 294 -11.04 -6.11 -7.04
N LEU A 295 -10.84 -6.44 -8.32
CA LEU A 295 -10.17 -7.69 -8.74
C LEU A 295 -8.72 -7.76 -8.27
N PHE A 296 -8.02 -6.62 -8.22
CA PHE A 296 -6.67 -6.54 -7.68
C PHE A 296 -6.63 -6.99 -6.20
N TYR A 297 -7.54 -6.47 -5.35
CA TYR A 297 -7.61 -6.90 -3.95
C TYR A 297 -8.12 -8.33 -3.80
N ALA A 298 -9.08 -8.78 -4.61
CA ALA A 298 -9.53 -10.17 -4.61
C ALA A 298 -8.38 -11.14 -4.93
N ALA A 299 -7.61 -10.85 -5.99
CA ALA A 299 -6.42 -11.60 -6.32
C ALA A 299 -5.39 -11.56 -5.18
N ARG A 300 -5.16 -10.39 -4.58
CA ARG A 300 -4.20 -10.22 -3.48
C ARG A 300 -4.60 -11.04 -2.25
N ILE A 301 -5.88 -11.04 -1.86
CA ILE A 301 -6.39 -11.85 -0.74
C ILE A 301 -6.22 -13.33 -1.04
N SER A 302 -6.63 -13.78 -2.23
CA SER A 302 -6.46 -15.17 -2.66
C SER A 302 -5.01 -15.66 -2.62
N ILE A 303 -4.07 -14.78 -2.97
CA ILE A 303 -2.63 -15.04 -2.85
C ILE A 303 -2.24 -15.27 -1.39
N LEU A 304 -2.67 -14.37 -0.52
CA LEU A 304 -2.29 -14.38 0.89
C LEU A 304 -2.94 -15.53 1.67
N GLN A 305 -4.08 -16.02 1.21
CA GLN A 305 -4.76 -17.22 1.73
C GLN A 305 -4.11 -18.53 1.28
N GLY A 306 -3.09 -18.47 0.45
CA GLY A 306 -2.35 -19.64 -0.03
C GLY A 306 -2.81 -20.18 -1.40
N ASN A 307 -3.70 -19.48 -2.11
CA ASN A 307 -4.05 -19.75 -3.50
C ASN A 307 -2.95 -19.21 -4.43
N PHE A 308 -1.76 -19.76 -4.28
CA PHE A 308 -0.49 -19.24 -4.81
C PHE A 308 -0.36 -19.35 -6.33
N GLU A 309 -1.15 -20.22 -6.97
CA GLU A 309 -0.98 -20.57 -8.38
C GLU A 309 -1.16 -19.41 -9.36
N LYS A 310 -2.02 -18.45 -9.08
CA LYS A 310 -2.28 -17.32 -9.99
C LYS A 310 -1.28 -16.18 -9.91
N ALA A 311 -0.69 -15.95 -8.76
CA ALA A 311 0.16 -14.79 -8.54
C ALA A 311 1.63 -15.00 -8.88
N ILE A 312 2.14 -16.17 -8.62
CA ILE A 312 3.50 -16.56 -9.02
C ILE A 312 3.65 -16.41 -10.54
N TYR A 313 2.59 -16.69 -11.27
CA TYR A 313 2.60 -16.65 -12.74
C TYR A 313 2.80 -15.23 -13.31
N VAL A 314 2.24 -14.22 -12.68
CA VAL A 314 2.30 -12.83 -13.17
C VAL A 314 3.60 -12.13 -12.78
N PHE A 315 4.08 -12.36 -11.54
CA PHE A 315 5.21 -11.61 -10.97
C PHE A 315 6.60 -12.18 -11.25
N GLN A 316 6.70 -13.46 -11.59
CA GLN A 316 8.00 -14.15 -11.59
C GLN A 316 8.27 -14.95 -12.86
N LYS A 317 7.67 -14.59 -14.00
CA LYS A 317 7.85 -15.33 -15.26
C LYS A 317 9.33 -15.67 -15.54
N ALA A 318 10.21 -14.67 -15.47
CA ALA A 318 11.62 -14.87 -15.72
C ALA A 318 12.31 -15.72 -14.64
N ALA A 319 11.98 -15.51 -13.37
CA ALA A 319 12.55 -16.25 -12.24
C ALA A 319 12.03 -17.70 -12.17
N ILE A 320 10.77 -17.93 -12.55
CA ILE A 320 10.19 -19.26 -12.66
C ILE A 320 10.81 -20.02 -13.85
N LEU A 321 10.94 -19.35 -15.00
CA LEU A 321 11.60 -19.96 -16.17
C LEU A 321 13.02 -20.44 -15.85
N CYS A 322 13.74 -19.70 -14.98
CA CYS A 322 15.08 -20.13 -14.51
C CYS A 322 15.06 -21.40 -13.66
N MET A 323 13.92 -21.74 -13.06
CA MET A 323 13.77 -22.91 -12.20
C MET A 323 13.11 -24.10 -12.93
N LEU A 324 12.66 -23.92 -14.17
CA LEU A 324 12.12 -25.00 -15.00
C LEU A 324 13.25 -25.82 -15.65
N PRO A 325 12.99 -27.11 -15.96
CA PRO A 325 13.87 -27.92 -16.80
C PRO A 325 14.08 -27.26 -18.17
N ASP A 326 15.27 -27.37 -18.72
CA ASP A 326 15.65 -26.78 -20.01
C ASP A 326 14.68 -27.10 -21.16
N ASP A 327 14.14 -28.33 -21.16
CA ASP A 327 13.18 -28.76 -22.19
C ASP A 327 11.82 -28.06 -22.07
N ASP A 328 11.42 -27.70 -20.88
CA ASP A 328 10.19 -26.97 -20.66
C ASP A 328 10.38 -25.48 -20.97
N VAL A 329 11.55 -24.92 -20.67
CA VAL A 329 11.90 -23.54 -21.10
C VAL A 329 11.89 -23.43 -22.62
N LYS A 330 12.48 -24.39 -23.34
CA LYS A 330 12.47 -24.41 -24.82
C LYS A 330 11.07 -24.41 -25.42
N LYS A 331 10.11 -25.10 -24.78
CA LYS A 331 8.69 -25.10 -25.22
C LYS A 331 8.02 -23.75 -25.11
N THR A 332 8.49 -22.85 -24.21
CA THR A 332 7.92 -21.52 -24.07
C THR A 332 8.37 -20.55 -25.15
N GLY A 333 9.45 -20.86 -25.87
CA GLY A 333 10.07 -19.96 -26.86
C GLY A 333 10.78 -18.74 -26.26
N GLU A 334 10.96 -18.70 -24.95
CA GLU A 334 11.57 -17.57 -24.22
C GLU A 334 13.07 -17.79 -24.03
N ASP A 335 13.87 -16.72 -24.22
CA ASP A 335 15.29 -16.73 -23.89
C ASP A 335 15.53 -16.03 -22.54
N ILE A 336 15.89 -16.81 -21.53
CA ILE A 336 16.13 -16.35 -20.16
C ILE A 336 17.25 -15.30 -20.11
N VAL A 337 18.32 -15.49 -20.86
CA VAL A 337 19.45 -14.55 -20.89
C VAL A 337 19.00 -13.20 -21.44
N SER A 338 18.25 -13.23 -22.53
CA SER A 338 17.68 -12.02 -23.13
C SER A 338 16.71 -11.30 -22.17
N LEU A 339 15.84 -12.04 -21.48
CA LEU A 339 14.93 -11.47 -20.49
C LEU A 339 15.70 -10.75 -19.36
N PHE A 340 16.73 -11.38 -18.79
CA PHE A 340 17.52 -10.74 -17.75
C PHE A 340 18.32 -9.53 -18.24
N ARG A 341 18.84 -9.56 -19.47
CA ARG A 341 19.55 -8.42 -20.07
C ARG A 341 18.65 -7.21 -20.32
N GLN A 342 17.38 -7.42 -20.57
CA GLN A 342 16.40 -6.34 -20.75
C GLN A 342 16.06 -5.63 -19.44
N ILE A 343 16.21 -6.26 -18.26
CA ILE A 343 15.78 -5.72 -16.96
C ILE A 343 16.44 -4.38 -16.65
N GLU A 344 17.70 -4.18 -16.98
CA GLU A 344 18.39 -2.90 -16.74
C GLU A 344 17.82 -1.75 -17.59
N GLY A 345 17.43 -2.04 -18.83
CA GLY A 345 16.78 -1.07 -19.73
C GLY A 345 15.32 -0.77 -19.38
N LEU A 346 14.65 -1.71 -18.71
CA LEU A 346 13.26 -1.57 -18.25
C LEU A 346 13.16 -0.86 -16.89
N ARG A 347 14.29 -0.53 -16.28
CA ARG A 347 14.35 0.13 -14.98
C ARG A 347 13.62 1.46 -15.01
N GLN A 348 12.54 1.55 -14.22
CA GLN A 348 11.81 2.80 -14.03
C GLN A 348 12.39 3.60 -12.85
N ARG A 349 12.47 4.91 -13.03
CA ARG A 349 12.84 5.84 -11.96
C ARG A 349 11.60 6.62 -11.55
N ILE A 350 11.14 6.37 -10.32
CA ILE A 350 10.05 7.11 -9.71
C ILE A 350 10.66 8.34 -9.05
N ALA A 351 10.28 9.54 -9.49
CA ALA A 351 10.86 10.79 -8.98
C ALA A 351 12.41 10.78 -8.96
N GLY A 352 13.02 10.14 -9.97
CA GLY A 352 14.50 10.04 -10.07
C GLY A 352 15.12 8.86 -9.31
N LYS A 353 14.36 8.11 -8.51
CA LYS A 353 14.83 6.97 -7.71
C LYS A 353 14.18 5.66 -8.12
N SER A 354 14.94 4.58 -8.09
CA SER A 354 14.39 3.24 -8.32
C SER A 354 13.89 2.63 -7.02
N ILE A 355 12.79 1.90 -7.09
CA ILE A 355 12.24 1.13 -5.96
C ILE A 355 13.30 0.12 -5.47
N PRO A 356 13.42 -0.12 -4.16
CA PRO A 356 14.40 -1.06 -3.62
C PRO A 356 14.35 -2.46 -4.23
N THR A 357 13.15 -2.99 -4.50
CA THR A 357 12.95 -4.29 -5.16
C THR A 357 13.44 -4.31 -6.60
N GLU A 358 13.27 -3.21 -7.33
CA GLU A 358 13.75 -3.06 -8.69
C GLU A 358 15.29 -2.96 -8.73
N LYS A 359 15.89 -2.18 -7.81
CA LYS A 359 17.36 -2.15 -7.64
C LYS A 359 17.92 -3.54 -7.36
N PHE A 360 17.22 -4.33 -6.54
CA PHE A 360 17.58 -5.71 -6.25
C PHE A 360 17.54 -6.57 -7.52
N ALA A 361 16.44 -6.56 -8.27
CA ALA A 361 16.28 -7.32 -9.50
C ALA A 361 17.36 -6.95 -10.54
N VAL A 362 17.63 -5.65 -10.75
CA VAL A 362 18.70 -5.16 -11.63
C VAL A 362 20.07 -5.67 -11.17
N ARG A 363 20.36 -5.63 -9.87
CA ARG A 363 21.65 -6.13 -9.35
C ARG A 363 21.82 -7.62 -9.64
N LYS A 364 20.80 -8.42 -9.41
CA LYS A 364 20.82 -9.86 -9.69
C LYS A 364 20.92 -10.16 -11.19
N SER A 365 20.23 -9.41 -12.03
CA SER A 365 20.31 -9.60 -13.49
C SER A 365 21.71 -9.38 -14.08
N ARG A 366 22.58 -8.64 -13.39
CA ARG A 366 23.97 -8.39 -13.83
C ARG A 366 24.80 -9.66 -14.01
N ARG A 367 24.45 -10.76 -13.33
CA ARG A 367 25.08 -12.07 -13.58
C ARG A 367 24.91 -12.53 -15.03
N TYR A 368 23.89 -12.04 -15.75
CA TYR A 368 23.60 -12.37 -17.15
C TYR A 368 24.11 -11.33 -18.15
N ALA A 369 24.68 -10.21 -17.67
CA ALA A 369 25.18 -9.14 -18.54
C ALA A 369 26.49 -9.50 -19.26
N SER A 370 27.32 -10.37 -18.66
CA SER A 370 28.59 -10.80 -19.20
C SER A 370 28.44 -11.71 -20.42
N SER A 371 29.52 -11.89 -21.18
CA SER A 371 29.61 -12.87 -22.29
C SER A 371 29.48 -14.33 -21.82
N ARG A 372 29.82 -14.59 -20.55
CA ARG A 372 29.64 -15.89 -19.89
C ARG A 372 28.68 -15.69 -18.71
N PRO A 373 27.36 -15.84 -18.94
CA PRO A 373 26.37 -15.68 -17.90
C PRO A 373 26.53 -16.71 -16.77
N VAL A 374 26.44 -16.24 -15.51
CA VAL A 374 26.41 -17.11 -14.34
C VAL A 374 24.97 -17.27 -13.88
N LYS A 375 24.48 -18.52 -13.90
CA LYS A 375 23.09 -18.83 -13.52
C LYS A 375 22.82 -18.38 -12.08
N LEU A 376 21.66 -17.76 -11.85
CA LEU A 376 21.13 -17.48 -10.52
C LEU A 376 20.60 -18.76 -9.90
N ILE A 377 20.90 -18.97 -8.62
CA ILE A 377 20.39 -20.10 -7.87
C ILE A 377 19.03 -19.74 -7.26
N LEU A 378 18.03 -20.53 -7.49
CA LEU A 378 16.65 -20.40 -6.97
C LEU A 378 16.12 -18.94 -6.95
N PRO A 379 16.23 -18.16 -8.05
CA PRO A 379 15.93 -16.73 -8.02
C PRO A 379 14.48 -16.43 -7.68
N ALA A 380 13.54 -17.31 -7.97
CA ALA A 380 12.15 -17.16 -7.59
C ALA A 380 11.96 -17.27 -6.07
N LEU A 381 12.66 -18.16 -5.40
CA LEU A 381 12.60 -18.32 -3.96
C LEU A 381 13.29 -17.14 -3.25
N GLU A 382 14.40 -16.65 -3.79
CA GLU A 382 15.08 -15.46 -3.29
C GLU A 382 14.17 -14.22 -3.37
N MET A 383 13.51 -14.00 -4.50
CA MET A 383 12.54 -12.92 -4.68
C MET A 383 11.35 -13.07 -3.72
N MET A 384 10.82 -14.29 -3.58
CA MET A 384 9.74 -14.59 -2.65
C MET A 384 10.15 -14.26 -1.20
N TYR A 385 11.38 -14.57 -0.80
CA TYR A 385 11.90 -14.23 0.52
C TYR A 385 12.00 -12.72 0.73
N VAL A 386 12.64 -12.02 -0.19
CA VAL A 386 12.81 -10.58 -0.13
C VAL A 386 11.47 -9.85 -0.06
N TRP A 387 10.43 -10.40 -0.70
CA TRP A 387 9.05 -9.87 -0.64
C TRP A 387 8.22 -10.38 0.54
N ASN A 388 8.85 -11.12 1.47
CA ASN A 388 8.20 -11.72 2.63
C ASN A 388 7.13 -12.78 2.30
N GLY A 389 7.22 -13.40 1.14
CA GLY A 389 6.27 -14.44 0.70
C GLY A 389 6.33 -15.72 1.53
N PHE A 390 7.46 -16.00 2.19
CA PHE A 390 7.57 -17.14 3.12
C PHE A 390 6.63 -17.03 4.32
N ALA A 391 6.21 -15.84 4.72
CA ALA A 391 5.17 -15.67 5.75
C ALA A 391 3.81 -16.23 5.31
N VAL A 392 3.58 -16.37 4.00
CA VAL A 392 2.37 -16.96 3.43
C VAL A 392 2.56 -18.46 3.21
N VAL A 393 3.62 -18.84 2.49
CA VAL A 393 3.92 -20.26 2.15
C VAL A 393 4.14 -21.10 3.40
N GLY A 394 4.81 -20.53 4.42
CA GLY A 394 5.09 -21.21 5.68
C GLY A 394 3.84 -21.63 6.48
N LYS A 395 2.65 -21.11 6.13
CA LYS A 395 1.37 -21.59 6.69
C LYS A 395 0.90 -22.94 6.07
N ARG A 396 1.51 -23.35 4.96
CA ARG A 396 1.22 -24.59 4.24
C ARG A 396 2.42 -25.53 4.36
N THR A 397 2.31 -26.52 5.22
CA THR A 397 3.38 -27.52 5.48
C THR A 397 3.79 -28.26 4.21
N ASP A 398 2.82 -28.70 3.40
CA ASP A 398 3.04 -29.40 2.14
C ASP A 398 3.88 -28.58 1.14
N LEU A 399 3.56 -27.29 0.99
CA LEU A 399 4.34 -26.39 0.12
C LEU A 399 5.74 -26.14 0.68
N THR A 400 5.84 -25.93 1.99
CA THR A 400 7.13 -25.68 2.64
C THR A 400 8.07 -26.89 2.55
N GLU A 401 7.55 -28.10 2.68
CA GLU A 401 8.32 -29.33 2.47
C GLU A 401 8.79 -29.48 1.02
N SER A 402 7.93 -29.20 0.05
CA SER A 402 8.29 -29.22 -1.36
C SER A 402 9.41 -28.21 -1.68
N LEU A 403 9.34 -27.01 -1.10
CA LEU A 403 10.41 -26.01 -1.24
C LEU A 403 11.72 -26.48 -0.59
N LEU A 404 11.65 -27.10 0.60
CA LEU A 404 12.82 -27.64 1.28
C LEU A 404 13.53 -28.69 0.42
N ILE A 405 12.78 -29.61 -0.17
CA ILE A 405 13.33 -30.64 -1.08
C ILE A 405 14.01 -29.98 -2.29
N THR A 406 13.40 -28.94 -2.86
CA THR A 406 13.97 -28.20 -4.00
C THR A 406 15.29 -27.53 -3.60
N ILE A 407 15.35 -26.90 -2.43
CA ILE A 407 16.55 -26.23 -1.92
C ILE A 407 17.67 -27.25 -1.65
N GLU A 408 17.37 -28.38 -1.04
CA GLU A 408 18.35 -29.44 -0.76
C GLU A 408 18.90 -30.09 -2.03
N LYS A 409 18.08 -30.22 -3.07
CA LYS A 409 18.54 -30.69 -4.38
C LYS A 409 19.53 -29.71 -5.02
N GLU A 410 19.23 -28.42 -4.99
CA GLU A 410 20.14 -27.38 -5.52
C GLU A 410 21.43 -27.25 -4.68
N GLU A 411 21.33 -27.41 -3.35
CA GLU A 411 22.50 -27.45 -2.46
C GLU A 411 23.46 -28.57 -2.84
N THR A 412 22.91 -29.77 -3.07
CA THR A 412 23.68 -30.95 -3.52
C THR A 412 24.29 -30.71 -4.91
N ALA A 413 23.54 -30.14 -5.84
CA ALA A 413 24.03 -29.83 -7.18
C ALA A 413 25.19 -28.83 -7.13
N LEU A 414 25.05 -27.74 -6.34
CA LEU A 414 26.09 -26.71 -6.18
C LEU A 414 27.38 -27.27 -5.57
N GLN A 415 27.28 -28.18 -4.59
CA GLN A 415 28.43 -28.83 -3.95
C GLN A 415 29.17 -29.79 -4.91
N ASN A 416 28.49 -30.35 -5.88
CA ASN A 416 29.07 -31.30 -6.87
C ASN A 416 29.63 -30.59 -8.10
N GLU A 417 29.50 -29.25 -8.21
CA GLU A 417 30.12 -28.53 -9.34
C GLU A 417 31.63 -28.59 -9.27
N ALA A 418 32.26 -29.01 -10.37
CA ALA A 418 33.74 -29.13 -10.45
C ALA A 418 34.48 -27.80 -10.44
N ASN A 419 33.83 -26.72 -10.90
CA ASN A 419 34.39 -25.37 -10.94
C ASN A 419 33.41 -24.39 -10.30
N HIS A 420 33.75 -23.87 -9.12
CA HIS A 420 32.94 -22.89 -8.44
C HIS A 420 33.04 -21.50 -9.08
N SER A 421 31.89 -20.84 -9.27
CA SER A 421 31.84 -19.46 -9.74
C SER A 421 32.33 -18.49 -8.66
N GLU A 422 32.61 -17.24 -9.05
CA GLU A 422 32.95 -16.17 -8.09
C GLU A 422 31.82 -15.88 -7.08
N TYR A 423 30.57 -16.31 -7.37
CA TYR A 423 29.38 -16.15 -6.54
C TYR A 423 29.11 -17.36 -5.62
N TYR A 424 29.97 -18.40 -5.64
CA TYR A 424 29.74 -19.64 -4.93
C TYR A 424 29.36 -19.48 -3.47
N MET A 425 30.10 -18.66 -2.71
CA MET A 425 29.80 -18.46 -1.28
C MET A 425 28.52 -17.66 -1.05
N ASP A 426 28.22 -16.71 -1.92
CA ASP A 426 26.95 -15.99 -1.90
C ASP A 426 25.77 -16.95 -2.15
N ASP A 427 25.92 -17.85 -3.11
CA ASP A 427 24.90 -18.87 -3.45
C ASP A 427 24.73 -19.90 -2.35
N VAL A 428 25.81 -20.39 -1.72
CA VAL A 428 25.76 -21.28 -0.54
C VAL A 428 25.02 -20.59 0.62
N CYS A 429 25.35 -19.34 0.92
CA CYS A 429 24.71 -18.60 2.00
C CYS A 429 23.21 -18.34 1.71
N LEU A 430 22.85 -18.07 0.46
CA LEU A 430 21.45 -17.95 0.06
C LEU A 430 20.68 -19.25 0.29
N LEU A 431 21.23 -20.40 -0.14
CA LEU A 431 20.61 -21.70 0.07
C LEU A 431 20.43 -21.99 1.57
N GLN A 432 21.44 -21.71 2.41
CA GLN A 432 21.34 -21.89 3.85
C GLN A 432 20.27 -20.99 4.49
N LEU A 433 20.15 -19.73 4.06
CA LEU A 433 19.09 -18.84 4.52
C LEU A 433 17.71 -19.39 4.15
N LEU A 434 17.49 -19.78 2.89
CA LEU A 434 16.22 -20.33 2.42
C LEU A 434 15.86 -21.66 3.08
N LYS A 435 16.85 -22.54 3.28
CA LYS A 435 16.71 -23.82 4.01
C LYS A 435 16.31 -23.57 5.46
N GLY A 436 17.02 -22.67 6.14
CA GLY A 436 16.72 -22.28 7.51
C GLY A 436 15.30 -21.73 7.66
N LEU A 437 14.82 -20.95 6.70
CA LEU A 437 13.43 -20.46 6.68
C LEU A 437 12.42 -21.61 6.60
N CYS A 438 12.57 -22.53 5.66
CA CYS A 438 11.69 -23.69 5.53
C CYS A 438 11.66 -24.50 6.82
N LEU A 439 12.85 -24.81 7.37
CA LEU A 439 12.98 -25.57 8.62
C LEU A 439 12.31 -24.85 9.81
N LYS A 440 12.47 -23.52 9.90
CA LYS A 440 11.81 -22.69 10.93
C LYS A 440 10.28 -22.81 10.85
N TYR A 441 9.70 -22.70 9.66
CA TYR A 441 8.25 -22.82 9.48
C TYR A 441 7.73 -24.24 9.68
N LEU A 442 8.57 -25.27 9.44
CA LEU A 442 8.26 -26.68 9.73
C LEU A 442 8.46 -27.05 11.22
N GLY A 443 8.81 -26.08 12.07
CA GLY A 443 9.05 -26.32 13.50
C GLY A 443 10.39 -27.00 13.83
N ARG A 444 11.25 -27.22 12.84
CA ARG A 444 12.59 -27.84 13.02
C ARG A 444 13.62 -26.78 13.43
N LEU A 445 13.39 -26.15 14.61
CA LEU A 445 14.06 -24.90 15.00
C LEU A 445 15.57 -25.06 15.20
N LEU A 446 16.05 -26.20 15.75
CA LEU A 446 17.49 -26.43 15.93
C LEU A 446 18.23 -26.55 14.59
N GLN A 447 17.62 -27.20 13.60
CA GLN A 447 18.20 -27.32 12.27
C GLN A 447 18.20 -25.96 11.55
N ALA A 448 17.13 -25.18 11.72
CA ALA A 448 17.07 -23.82 11.20
C ALA A 448 18.16 -22.91 11.78
N GLU A 449 18.40 -23.00 13.09
CA GLU A 449 19.44 -22.28 13.80
C GLU A 449 20.84 -22.61 13.25
N LEU A 450 21.13 -23.88 12.97
CA LEU A 450 22.40 -24.29 12.35
C LEU A 450 22.59 -23.66 10.97
N CYS A 451 21.57 -23.67 10.10
CA CYS A 451 21.63 -23.05 8.80
C CYS A 451 21.89 -21.53 8.89
N PHE A 452 21.19 -20.82 9.79
CA PHE A 452 21.39 -19.39 9.99
C PHE A 452 22.78 -19.06 10.53
N ASN A 453 23.28 -19.84 11.47
CA ASN A 453 24.64 -19.66 12.01
C ASN A 453 25.72 -19.89 10.93
N GLN A 454 25.52 -20.80 10.00
CA GLN A 454 26.45 -21.02 8.88
C GLN A 454 26.55 -19.78 8.00
N VAL A 455 25.44 -19.10 7.70
CA VAL A 455 25.45 -17.84 6.93
C VAL A 455 26.26 -16.75 7.68
N ILE A 456 25.99 -16.60 8.99
CA ILE A 456 26.67 -15.57 9.81
C ILE A 456 28.18 -15.86 9.89
N GLN A 457 28.59 -17.12 10.06
CA GLN A 457 30.00 -17.51 10.10
C GLN A 457 30.72 -17.29 8.76
N SER A 458 29.97 -17.33 7.66
CA SER A 458 30.50 -17.14 6.30
C SER A 458 30.54 -15.65 5.87
N GLU A 459 30.21 -14.70 6.74
CA GLU A 459 30.11 -13.26 6.43
C GLU A 459 31.29 -12.72 5.60
N LYS A 460 32.53 -13.04 6.01
CA LYS A 460 33.76 -12.56 5.35
C LYS A 460 33.96 -13.13 3.92
N GLN A 461 33.23 -14.17 3.58
CA GLN A 461 33.34 -14.87 2.28
C GLN A 461 32.25 -14.40 1.30
N ILE A 462 31.20 -13.71 1.78
CA ILE A 462 30.14 -13.12 0.96
C ILE A 462 30.70 -11.87 0.28
N LYS A 463 30.61 -11.82 -1.06
CA LYS A 463 31.19 -10.74 -1.86
C LYS A 463 30.16 -9.76 -2.43
N TYR A 464 29.02 -10.27 -2.86
CA TYR A 464 28.04 -9.51 -3.65
C TYR A 464 26.71 -9.29 -2.93
N ASP A 465 26.26 -10.29 -2.17
CA ASP A 465 24.94 -10.33 -1.55
C ASP A 465 24.99 -10.00 -0.04
N ASN A 466 25.62 -8.87 0.30
CA ASN A 466 25.85 -8.43 1.68
C ASN A 466 24.57 -8.31 2.52
N TYR A 467 23.39 -8.32 1.89
CA TYR A 467 22.10 -8.32 2.59
C TYR A 467 21.83 -9.63 3.33
N LEU A 468 22.45 -10.75 2.93
CA LEU A 468 22.21 -12.08 3.49
C LEU A 468 22.44 -12.12 5.00
N VAL A 469 23.51 -11.49 5.49
CA VAL A 469 23.87 -11.52 6.92
C VAL A 469 22.86 -10.78 7.79
N PRO A 470 22.54 -9.48 7.57
CA PRO A 470 21.57 -8.78 8.40
C PRO A 470 20.15 -9.37 8.30
N PHE A 471 19.75 -9.91 7.14
CA PHE A 471 18.48 -10.63 7.02
C PHE A 471 18.49 -11.94 7.81
N THR A 472 19.60 -12.69 7.81
CA THR A 472 19.75 -13.92 8.59
C THR A 472 19.74 -13.66 10.10
N LEU A 473 20.42 -12.61 10.56
CA LEU A 473 20.38 -12.20 11.97
C LEU A 473 18.96 -11.84 12.42
N TYR A 474 18.21 -11.17 11.58
CA TYR A 474 16.80 -10.88 11.84
C TYR A 474 15.96 -12.18 11.94
N GLU A 475 16.12 -13.12 11.01
CA GLU A 475 15.39 -14.40 11.02
C GLU A 475 15.77 -15.26 12.24
N LEU A 476 17.04 -15.24 12.63
CA LEU A 476 17.52 -15.90 13.85
C LEU A 476 16.90 -15.25 15.11
N GLY A 477 16.78 -13.94 15.13
CA GLY A 477 16.08 -13.23 16.19
C GLY A 477 14.59 -13.61 16.28
N LEU A 478 13.91 -13.76 15.13
CA LEU A 478 12.53 -14.27 15.10
C LEU A 478 12.42 -15.72 15.56
N LEU A 479 13.41 -16.57 15.25
CA LEU A 479 13.47 -17.94 15.74
C LEU A 479 13.58 -17.97 17.28
N TYR A 480 14.43 -17.15 17.87
CA TYR A 480 14.53 -17.05 19.34
C TYR A 480 13.26 -16.46 19.97
N LYS A 481 12.58 -15.52 19.28
CA LYS A 481 11.25 -15.07 19.70
C LYS A 481 10.24 -16.22 19.74
N GLN A 482 10.25 -17.11 18.74
CA GLN A 482 9.37 -18.28 18.68
C GLN A 482 9.67 -19.30 19.80
N ARG A 483 10.91 -19.34 20.29
CA ARG A 483 11.35 -20.17 21.44
C ARG A 483 11.15 -19.51 22.79
N ASP A 484 10.54 -18.33 22.83
CA ASP A 484 10.36 -17.48 24.01
C ASP A 484 11.68 -17.02 24.67
N GLU A 485 12.80 -17.05 23.92
CA GLU A 485 14.12 -16.57 24.33
C GLU A 485 14.26 -15.07 24.02
N ARG A 486 13.48 -14.25 24.72
CA ARG A 486 13.28 -12.83 24.41
C ARG A 486 14.56 -12.00 24.34
N GLU A 487 15.46 -12.15 25.31
CA GLU A 487 16.71 -11.38 25.36
C GLU A 487 17.61 -11.67 24.15
N LYS A 488 17.73 -12.95 23.79
CA LYS A 488 18.47 -13.34 22.59
C LYS A 488 17.80 -12.79 21.33
N ALA A 489 16.47 -12.87 21.24
CA ALA A 489 15.72 -12.32 20.11
C ALA A 489 16.02 -10.83 19.90
N ILE A 490 15.92 -10.03 20.97
CA ILE A 490 16.22 -8.59 20.93
C ILE A 490 17.67 -8.37 20.48
N ARG A 491 18.64 -9.07 21.08
CA ARG A 491 20.06 -8.91 20.75
C ARG A 491 20.36 -9.15 19.27
N TYR A 492 19.85 -10.24 18.69
CA TYR A 492 20.09 -10.55 17.27
C TYR A 492 19.40 -9.56 16.34
N ILE A 493 18.16 -9.15 16.63
CA ILE A 493 17.42 -8.16 15.85
C ILE A 493 18.10 -6.79 15.90
N GLU A 494 18.60 -6.37 17.08
CA GLU A 494 19.35 -5.12 17.21
C GLU A 494 20.71 -5.18 16.53
N THR A 495 21.38 -6.31 16.54
CA THR A 495 22.63 -6.53 15.79
C THR A 495 22.41 -6.34 14.31
N ALA A 496 21.33 -6.93 13.74
CA ALA A 496 20.96 -6.75 12.35
C ALA A 496 20.74 -5.28 11.98
N LYS A 497 20.19 -4.49 12.92
CA LYS A 497 19.88 -3.07 12.71
C LYS A 497 21.09 -2.16 12.81
N ASN A 498 21.98 -2.40 13.78
CA ASN A 498 22.98 -1.42 14.19
C ASN A 498 24.33 -1.64 13.53
N ASN A 499 24.66 -2.89 13.15
CA ASN A 499 26.00 -3.26 12.69
C ASN A 499 26.12 -3.28 11.16
N TYR A 500 25.02 -3.17 10.42
CA TYR A 500 25.01 -3.29 8.95
C TYR A 500 24.35 -2.08 8.32
N LYS A 501 24.96 -1.57 7.23
CA LYS A 501 24.48 -0.42 6.45
C LYS A 501 24.77 -0.61 4.97
N ASP A 502 24.08 0.14 4.12
CA ASP A 502 24.31 0.25 2.67
C ASP A 502 24.14 -1.08 1.91
N TYR A 503 23.32 -2.00 2.42
CA TYR A 503 23.00 -3.26 1.74
C TYR A 503 21.65 -3.20 1.00
N SER A 504 21.43 -4.16 0.12
CA SER A 504 20.17 -4.27 -0.63
C SER A 504 18.97 -4.47 0.31
N MET A 505 17.90 -3.70 0.09
CA MET A 505 16.65 -3.83 0.83
C MET A 505 16.73 -3.42 2.32
N GLU A 506 17.76 -2.66 2.72
CA GLU A 506 17.97 -2.20 4.09
C GLU A 506 16.73 -1.53 4.69
N SER A 507 16.12 -0.59 4.00
CA SER A 507 14.93 0.10 4.49
C SER A 507 13.76 -0.87 4.78
N ARG A 508 13.55 -1.90 3.95
CA ARG A 508 12.53 -2.93 4.20
C ARG A 508 12.83 -3.75 5.44
N LEU A 509 14.10 -4.16 5.62
CA LEU A 509 14.49 -4.90 6.82
C LEU A 509 14.32 -4.04 8.06
N HIS A 510 14.68 -2.77 8.03
CA HIS A 510 14.51 -1.85 9.15
C HIS A 510 13.05 -1.70 9.57
N PHE A 511 12.10 -1.62 8.63
CA PHE A 511 10.66 -1.64 8.96
C PHE A 511 10.26 -2.92 9.68
N ARG A 512 10.68 -4.09 9.18
CA ARG A 512 10.40 -5.39 9.82
C ARG A 512 11.03 -5.49 11.22
N ILE A 513 12.25 -5.01 11.39
CA ILE A 513 12.95 -4.95 12.68
C ILE A 513 12.18 -4.11 13.70
N HIS A 514 11.69 -2.93 13.29
CA HIS A 514 10.92 -2.08 14.21
C HIS A 514 9.65 -2.79 14.70
N ALA A 515 8.90 -3.40 13.81
CA ALA A 515 7.70 -4.15 14.16
C ALA A 515 8.01 -5.34 15.10
N ALA A 516 9.11 -6.06 14.83
CA ALA A 516 9.52 -7.19 15.66
C ALA A 516 9.94 -6.74 17.07
N LEU A 517 10.73 -5.68 17.18
CA LEU A 517 11.17 -5.13 18.48
C LEU A 517 9.99 -4.55 19.27
N ASP A 518 9.03 -3.90 18.62
CA ASP A 518 7.83 -3.40 19.29
C ASP A 518 6.99 -4.54 19.88
N SER A 519 6.86 -5.66 19.17
CA SER A 519 6.17 -6.86 19.67
C SER A 519 6.91 -7.59 20.79
N LEU A 520 8.18 -7.27 21.01
CA LEU A 520 9.01 -7.80 22.10
C LEU A 520 9.06 -6.87 23.33
N LYS A 521 8.42 -5.69 23.32
CA LYS A 521 8.31 -4.83 24.51
C LYS A 521 7.40 -5.47 25.54
N PRO A 522 7.68 -5.33 26.87
CA PRO A 522 6.72 -5.74 27.88
C PRO A 522 5.47 -4.88 27.72
N TYR A 523 4.30 -5.51 27.79
CA TYR A 523 3.06 -4.76 28.02
C TYR A 523 3.20 -4.10 29.40
N CYS A 524 3.51 -2.81 29.44
CA CYS A 524 3.20 -2.02 30.62
C CYS A 524 1.68 -1.93 30.66
N LEU A 525 1.04 -2.78 31.47
CA LEU A 525 -0.30 -2.53 31.97
C LEU A 525 -0.19 -1.18 32.69
N SER A 526 -0.64 -0.11 32.02
CA SER A 526 -0.95 1.15 32.68
C SER A 526 -2.12 0.87 33.60
N MET A 527 -1.79 0.69 34.91
CA MET A 527 -2.75 0.82 36.00
C MET A 527 -3.28 2.26 36.07
#